data_8cf0236fa442d4b158ff24a96ecda03e
#
_entry.id   8cf0236fa442d4b158ff24a96ecda03e
#
_cell.length_a   1.000
_cell.length_b   1.000
_cell.length_c   1.000
_cell.angle_alpha   90.00
_cell.angle_beta   90.00
_cell.angle_gamma   90.00
#
_symmetry.space_group_name_H-M   'P 1'
#
loop_
_entity.id
_entity.type
_entity.pdbx_description
1 polymer ?
#
loop_
_entity_poly.entity_id
_entity_poly.type
_entity_poly.pdbx_seq_one_letter_code
_entity_poly.pdbx_strand_id
1 'polypeptide(L)'
;MINLKSKIYVAGHKGLVGSAIIRKLKKKGYKNIIFRSKKQLDLKNQKKVLSFLKRNKPDFIFIAAAKVGGIYSNDKYRAEFIFDNLSIQVNLIHSAYLCGIKNLIFLGSSCVYPRNCKQPIKESYLLTGELEKTNDAYAIAKIAGIKMCENYNIQYKTNYKCLMPTNTFGPNDNYDALNSHFLPALIKKVHDLRLNNKKELILWGNGLAKREVIYVDDLADACIFFMKKKFFGTTINIGSGKDFSIKEYAKKILNIIIPKKKIKIKYDLSKPNGTPRKVLDIKLANKYGWRPKTKLDVAIKKTYKNFLENNKIV
;
A
#
# COMPACT_ATOMS: atom_id res chain seq x y z
N MET A 1 17.64 -11.91 17.04
CA MET A 1 17.63 -11.12 15.78
C MET A 1 16.98 -11.94 14.67
N ILE A 2 16.27 -11.28 13.76
CA ILE A 2 15.67 -11.94 12.58
C ILE A 2 16.78 -12.34 11.59
N ASN A 3 16.82 -13.60 11.22
CA ASN A 3 17.82 -14.20 10.32
C ASN A 3 17.15 -15.09 9.26
N LEU A 4 17.91 -15.75 8.40
CA LEU A 4 17.37 -16.56 7.29
C LEU A 4 16.59 -17.81 7.75
N LYS A 5 16.79 -18.29 8.97
CA LYS A 5 16.06 -19.43 9.58
C LYS A 5 14.74 -18.98 10.22
N SER A 6 14.55 -17.67 10.44
CA SER A 6 13.35 -17.13 11.11
C SER A 6 12.08 -17.47 10.34
N LYS A 7 11.06 -17.85 11.11
CA LYS A 7 9.72 -18.16 10.61
C LYS A 7 8.93 -16.85 10.45
N ILE A 8 8.53 -16.53 9.23
CA ILE A 8 7.90 -15.26 8.89
C ILE A 8 6.47 -15.50 8.38
N TYR A 9 5.49 -14.91 9.04
CA TYR A 9 4.11 -14.93 8.58
C TYR A 9 3.78 -13.67 7.77
N VAL A 10 3.22 -13.86 6.56
CA VAL A 10 2.76 -12.77 5.69
C VAL A 10 1.24 -12.86 5.56
N ALA A 11 0.52 -12.03 6.31
CA ALA A 11 -0.93 -11.87 6.18
C ALA A 11 -1.25 -11.03 4.93
N GLY A 12 -2.16 -11.51 4.05
CA GLY A 12 -2.51 -10.83 2.81
C GLY A 12 -1.59 -11.16 1.62
N HIS A 13 -1.00 -12.34 1.59
CA HIS A 13 -0.01 -12.80 0.62
C HIS A 13 -0.44 -12.76 -0.86
N LYS A 14 -1.75 -12.78 -1.16
CA LYS A 14 -2.27 -12.71 -2.53
C LYS A 14 -2.44 -11.29 -3.06
N GLY A 15 -2.45 -10.28 -2.17
CA GLY A 15 -2.57 -8.87 -2.55
C GLY A 15 -1.27 -8.29 -3.12
N LEU A 16 -1.37 -7.08 -3.69
CA LEU A 16 -0.27 -6.32 -4.26
C LEU A 16 0.98 -6.33 -3.36
N VAL A 17 0.87 -5.85 -2.13
CA VAL A 17 2.01 -5.69 -1.22
C VAL A 17 2.46 -7.02 -0.62
N GLY A 18 1.52 -7.88 -0.18
CA GLY A 18 1.87 -9.16 0.43
C GLY A 18 2.60 -10.09 -0.53
N SER A 19 2.20 -10.13 -1.81
CA SER A 19 2.90 -10.92 -2.83
C SER A 19 4.31 -10.40 -3.11
N ALA A 20 4.49 -9.06 -3.12
CA ALA A 20 5.80 -8.45 -3.30
C ALA A 20 6.74 -8.72 -2.10
N ILE A 21 6.21 -8.69 -0.87
CA ILE A 21 6.98 -9.08 0.33
C ILE A 21 7.46 -10.52 0.21
N ILE A 22 6.61 -11.45 -0.21
CA ILE A 22 6.99 -12.87 -0.40
C ILE A 22 8.06 -13.01 -1.48
N ARG A 23 7.88 -12.38 -2.65
CA ARG A 23 8.91 -12.38 -3.72
C ARG A 23 10.25 -11.89 -3.21
N LYS A 24 10.23 -10.79 -2.45
CA LYS A 24 11.45 -10.18 -1.90
C LYS A 24 12.10 -11.03 -0.81
N LEU A 25 11.33 -11.63 0.09
CA LEU A 25 11.83 -12.56 1.11
C LEU A 25 12.51 -13.76 0.46
N LYS A 26 11.86 -14.42 -0.52
CA LYS A 26 12.43 -15.53 -1.27
C LYS A 26 13.73 -15.13 -1.97
N LYS A 27 13.75 -13.98 -2.65
CA LYS A 27 14.95 -13.45 -3.31
C LYS A 27 16.11 -13.19 -2.33
N LYS A 28 15.82 -12.87 -1.07
CA LYS A 28 16.80 -12.68 0.00
C LYS A 28 17.16 -13.97 0.76
N GLY A 29 16.72 -15.14 0.29
CA GLY A 29 17.08 -16.44 0.82
C GLY A 29 16.25 -16.92 2.02
N TYR A 30 15.17 -16.22 2.41
CA TYR A 30 14.26 -16.71 3.45
C TYR A 30 13.45 -17.89 2.93
N LYS A 31 13.52 -19.03 3.61
CA LYS A 31 12.82 -20.27 3.23
C LYS A 31 11.58 -20.54 4.09
N ASN A 32 11.58 -20.09 5.34
CA ASN A 32 10.52 -20.38 6.30
C ASN A 32 9.43 -19.29 6.30
N ILE A 33 8.68 -19.21 5.19
CA ILE A 33 7.63 -18.20 4.98
C ILE A 33 6.27 -18.88 5.08
N ILE A 34 5.42 -18.40 6.00
CA ILE A 34 4.06 -18.90 6.20
C ILE A 34 3.07 -17.91 5.63
N PHE A 35 2.03 -18.43 4.99
CA PHE A 35 0.88 -17.64 4.53
C PHE A 35 -0.38 -18.51 4.48
N ARG A 36 -1.56 -17.91 4.55
CA ARG A 36 -2.86 -18.58 4.43
C ARG A 36 -3.81 -17.73 3.58
N SER A 37 -4.60 -18.39 2.76
CA SER A 37 -5.69 -17.75 2.02
C SER A 37 -6.86 -17.44 2.97
N LYS A 38 -7.78 -16.56 2.56
CA LYS A 38 -8.99 -16.24 3.35
C LYS A 38 -9.84 -17.47 3.65
N LYS A 39 -9.92 -18.43 2.69
CA LYS A 39 -10.63 -19.72 2.92
C LYS A 39 -9.96 -20.56 4.02
N GLN A 40 -8.63 -20.53 4.13
CA GLN A 40 -7.88 -21.31 5.13
C GLN A 40 -7.82 -20.60 6.49
N LEU A 41 -7.79 -19.26 6.50
CA LEU A 41 -7.74 -18.44 7.71
C LEU A 41 -8.44 -17.11 7.46
N ASP A 42 -9.70 -17.00 7.90
CA ASP A 42 -10.38 -15.71 7.94
C ASP A 42 -9.83 -14.89 9.10
N LEU A 43 -9.13 -13.81 8.76
CA LEU A 43 -8.49 -12.92 9.75
C LEU A 43 -9.48 -12.13 10.62
N LYS A 44 -10.77 -12.12 10.25
CA LYS A 44 -11.84 -11.54 11.07
C LYS A 44 -12.27 -12.47 12.22
N ASN A 45 -11.90 -13.75 12.16
CA ASN A 45 -12.21 -14.70 13.22
C ASN A 45 -11.06 -14.75 14.23
N GLN A 46 -11.26 -14.09 15.37
CA GLN A 46 -10.26 -13.98 16.44
C GLN A 46 -9.77 -15.34 16.95
N LYS A 47 -10.69 -16.28 17.21
CA LYS A 47 -10.35 -17.61 17.74
C LYS A 47 -9.43 -18.37 16.76
N LYS A 48 -9.76 -18.34 15.45
CA LYS A 48 -8.94 -18.97 14.40
C LYS A 48 -7.57 -18.33 14.27
N VAL A 49 -7.49 -16.99 14.33
CA VAL A 49 -6.21 -16.25 14.28
C VAL A 49 -5.33 -16.60 15.46
N LEU A 50 -5.87 -16.57 16.68
CA LEU A 50 -5.14 -16.92 17.90
C LEU A 50 -4.62 -18.36 17.85
N SER A 51 -5.48 -19.33 17.51
CA SER A 51 -5.11 -20.74 17.38
C SER A 51 -4.01 -20.95 16.32
N PHE A 52 -4.13 -20.26 15.18
CA PHE A 52 -3.11 -20.33 14.12
C PHE A 52 -1.76 -19.78 14.60
N LEU A 53 -1.72 -18.63 15.26
CA LEU A 53 -0.47 -18.04 15.79
C LEU A 53 0.13 -18.86 16.92
N LYS A 54 -0.68 -19.40 17.84
CA LYS A 54 -0.23 -20.32 18.89
C LYS A 54 0.48 -21.56 18.32
N ARG A 55 -0.10 -22.18 17.29
CA ARG A 55 0.45 -23.39 16.67
C ARG A 55 1.71 -23.11 15.86
N ASN A 56 1.75 -22.00 15.10
CA ASN A 56 2.84 -21.72 14.18
C ASN A 56 3.99 -20.94 14.80
N LYS A 57 3.75 -20.11 15.82
CA LYS A 57 4.72 -19.28 16.54
C LYS A 57 5.73 -18.58 15.61
N PRO A 58 5.28 -17.71 14.68
CA PRO A 58 6.21 -17.01 13.80
C PRO A 58 7.08 -16.03 14.61
N ASP A 59 8.35 -15.87 14.20
CA ASP A 59 9.28 -14.90 14.78
C ASP A 59 8.95 -13.48 14.38
N PHE A 60 8.27 -13.34 13.22
CA PHE A 60 7.92 -12.06 12.62
C PHE A 60 6.60 -12.12 11.83
N ILE A 61 5.82 -11.04 11.90
CA ILE A 61 4.56 -10.91 11.14
C ILE A 61 4.60 -9.67 10.25
N PHE A 62 4.24 -9.83 8.97
CA PHE A 62 3.85 -8.72 8.10
C PHE A 62 2.32 -8.68 7.97
N ILE A 63 1.70 -7.58 8.39
CA ILE A 63 0.26 -7.36 8.23
C ILE A 63 0.05 -6.51 6.96
N ALA A 64 -0.04 -7.19 5.80
CA ALA A 64 -0.37 -6.62 4.52
C ALA A 64 -1.84 -6.89 4.13
N ALA A 65 -2.59 -7.61 4.97
CA ALA A 65 -4.00 -7.87 4.78
C ALA A 65 -4.83 -6.64 5.16
N ALA A 66 -5.68 -6.20 4.25
CA ALA A 66 -6.64 -5.12 4.46
C ALA A 66 -7.75 -5.19 3.39
N LYS A 67 -8.94 -4.64 3.68
CA LYS A 67 -9.89 -4.26 2.66
C LYS A 67 -9.45 -2.89 2.11
N VAL A 68 -9.09 -2.86 0.83
CA VAL A 68 -8.60 -1.65 0.14
C VAL A 68 -9.39 -1.42 -1.14
N GLY A 69 -9.43 -0.18 -1.61
CA GLY A 69 -10.12 0.19 -2.85
C GLY A 69 -9.90 1.64 -3.22
N GLY A 70 -10.37 2.03 -4.40
CA GLY A 70 -10.39 3.41 -4.88
C GLY A 70 -11.38 4.29 -4.10
N ILE A 71 -11.49 5.56 -4.48
CA ILE A 71 -12.38 6.55 -3.84
C ILE A 71 -13.82 6.05 -3.82
N TYR A 72 -14.32 5.55 -4.95
CA TYR A 72 -15.69 5.05 -5.08
C TYR A 72 -16.02 3.95 -4.06
N SER A 73 -15.16 2.93 -3.95
CA SER A 73 -15.38 1.81 -3.02
C SER A 73 -15.33 2.25 -1.56
N ASN A 74 -14.38 3.12 -1.22
CA ASN A 74 -14.24 3.64 0.14
C ASN A 74 -15.49 4.43 0.55
N ASP A 75 -16.02 5.25 -0.35
CA ASP A 75 -17.19 6.08 -0.06
C ASP A 75 -18.48 5.25 -0.02
N LYS A 76 -18.64 4.28 -0.91
CA LYS A 76 -19.84 3.44 -1.00
C LYS A 76 -19.93 2.39 0.12
N TYR A 77 -18.83 1.78 0.52
CA TYR A 77 -18.81 0.64 1.45
C TYR A 77 -18.15 1.00 2.80
N ARG A 78 -18.44 2.20 3.32
CA ARG A 78 -17.79 2.78 4.52
C ARG A 78 -17.80 1.86 5.74
N ALA A 79 -18.99 1.31 6.09
CA ALA A 79 -19.15 0.42 7.23
C ALA A 79 -18.32 -0.86 7.10
N GLU A 80 -18.27 -1.44 5.91
CA GLU A 80 -17.48 -2.64 5.66
C GLU A 80 -15.96 -2.33 5.68
N PHE A 81 -15.55 -1.16 5.19
CA PHE A 81 -14.13 -0.77 5.23
C PHE A 81 -13.63 -0.58 6.65
N ILE A 82 -14.39 0.07 7.52
CA ILE A 82 -13.99 0.24 8.92
C ILE A 82 -14.03 -1.10 9.66
N PHE A 83 -15.13 -1.85 9.56
CA PHE A 83 -15.32 -3.11 10.27
C PHE A 83 -14.27 -4.17 9.87
N ASP A 84 -14.11 -4.44 8.57
CA ASP A 84 -13.19 -5.47 8.09
C ASP A 84 -11.73 -5.14 8.47
N ASN A 85 -11.32 -3.87 8.32
CA ASN A 85 -9.95 -3.48 8.65
C ASN A 85 -9.68 -3.50 10.15
N LEU A 86 -10.62 -3.01 10.99
CA LEU A 86 -10.50 -3.10 12.44
C LEU A 86 -10.42 -4.56 12.90
N SER A 87 -11.32 -5.42 12.42
CA SER A 87 -11.33 -6.84 12.80
C SER A 87 -10.02 -7.54 12.44
N ILE A 88 -9.50 -7.35 11.22
CA ILE A 88 -8.26 -7.95 10.77
C ILE A 88 -7.07 -7.52 11.63
N GLN A 89 -6.90 -6.22 11.85
CA GLN A 89 -5.72 -5.71 12.54
C GLN A 89 -5.78 -5.94 14.06
N VAL A 90 -6.95 -5.79 14.69
CA VAL A 90 -7.13 -6.07 16.12
C VAL A 90 -6.81 -7.54 16.40
N ASN A 91 -7.39 -8.45 15.61
CA ASN A 91 -7.15 -9.87 15.79
C ASN A 91 -5.68 -10.26 15.62
N LEU A 92 -5.00 -9.72 14.60
CA LEU A 92 -3.58 -10.05 14.37
C LEU A 92 -2.66 -9.42 15.40
N ILE A 93 -2.82 -8.13 15.73
CA ILE A 93 -1.95 -7.43 16.67
C ILE A 93 -2.11 -7.99 18.08
N HIS A 94 -3.35 -8.16 18.55
CA HIS A 94 -3.61 -8.69 19.89
C HIS A 94 -3.19 -10.17 20.03
N SER A 95 -3.54 -11.01 19.06
CA SER A 95 -3.12 -12.41 19.07
C SER A 95 -1.60 -12.58 18.96
N ALA A 96 -0.90 -11.70 18.24
CA ALA A 96 0.56 -11.71 18.21
C ALA A 96 1.14 -11.48 19.60
N TYR A 97 0.62 -10.49 20.34
CA TYR A 97 1.01 -10.25 21.73
C TYR A 97 0.74 -11.46 22.64
N LEU A 98 -0.49 -12.00 22.61
CA LEU A 98 -0.87 -13.17 23.43
C LEU A 98 -0.01 -14.41 23.14
N CYS A 99 0.56 -14.51 21.94
CA CYS A 99 1.46 -15.59 21.54
C CYS A 99 2.94 -15.29 21.80
N GLY A 100 3.28 -14.17 22.45
CA GLY A 100 4.66 -13.76 22.73
C GLY A 100 5.44 -13.31 21.48
N ILE A 101 4.77 -13.01 20.36
CA ILE A 101 5.41 -12.56 19.11
C ILE A 101 5.72 -11.08 19.25
N LYS A 102 7.00 -10.76 19.44
CA LYS A 102 7.45 -9.40 19.73
C LYS A 102 7.72 -8.55 18.48
N ASN A 103 7.76 -9.13 17.28
CA ASN A 103 8.17 -8.42 16.06
C ASN A 103 7.07 -8.45 15.01
N LEU A 104 6.64 -7.25 14.57
CA LEU A 104 5.57 -7.09 13.61
C LEU A 104 5.78 -5.82 12.78
N ILE A 105 5.44 -5.86 11.49
CA ILE A 105 5.21 -4.69 10.68
C ILE A 105 3.74 -4.62 10.29
N PHE A 106 3.10 -3.54 10.68
CA PHE A 106 1.77 -3.14 10.25
C PHE A 106 1.88 -2.14 9.09
N LEU A 107 1.18 -2.41 8.00
CA LEU A 107 1.07 -1.46 6.89
C LEU A 107 -0.08 -0.49 7.16
N GLY A 108 0.29 0.73 7.52
CA GLY A 108 -0.60 1.88 7.56
C GLY A 108 -0.96 2.37 6.15
N SER A 109 -1.15 3.66 6.00
CA SER A 109 -1.42 4.32 4.73
C SER A 109 -1.20 5.81 4.86
N SER A 110 -0.81 6.49 3.79
CA SER A 110 -0.81 7.96 3.75
C SER A 110 -2.20 8.60 3.89
N CYS A 111 -3.29 7.80 3.82
CA CYS A 111 -4.66 8.28 4.05
C CYS A 111 -4.96 8.67 5.49
N VAL A 112 -4.12 8.27 6.44
CA VAL A 112 -4.27 8.59 7.88
C VAL A 112 -3.91 10.04 8.22
N TYR A 113 -3.27 10.75 7.30
CA TYR A 113 -2.91 12.15 7.51
C TYR A 113 -4.06 13.09 7.16
N PRO A 114 -4.13 14.27 7.80
CA PRO A 114 -5.15 15.25 7.54
C PRO A 114 -5.22 15.65 6.05
N ARG A 115 -6.44 15.89 5.56
CA ARG A 115 -6.68 16.32 4.18
C ARG A 115 -5.88 17.58 3.82
N ASN A 116 -5.85 18.55 4.73
CA ASN A 116 -5.27 19.88 4.54
C ASN A 116 -3.99 20.08 5.36
N CYS A 117 -3.09 19.09 5.41
CA CYS A 117 -1.81 19.24 6.08
C CYS A 117 -0.73 19.82 5.15
N LYS A 118 0.31 20.41 5.76
CA LYS A 118 1.49 20.92 5.01
C LYS A 118 2.18 19.80 4.23
N GLN A 119 2.74 20.15 3.07
CA GLN A 119 3.44 19.24 2.17
C GLN A 119 4.94 19.58 2.11
N PRO A 120 5.84 18.60 2.14
CA PRO A 120 5.59 17.14 2.25
C PRO A 120 5.11 16.74 3.64
N ILE A 121 4.29 15.67 3.70
CA ILE A 121 3.60 15.21 4.92
C ILE A 121 4.59 14.51 5.86
N LYS A 122 4.73 15.01 7.09
CA LYS A 122 5.57 14.40 8.14
C LYS A 122 4.78 13.40 8.98
N GLU A 123 5.48 12.45 9.61
CA GLU A 123 4.88 11.47 10.53
C GLU A 123 4.16 12.15 11.71
N SER A 124 4.66 13.30 12.17
CA SER A 124 4.08 14.10 13.25
C SER A 124 2.73 14.75 12.94
N TYR A 125 2.27 14.70 11.67
CA TYR A 125 0.97 15.23 11.27
C TYR A 125 -0.19 14.26 11.50
N LEU A 126 0.09 13.07 12.00
CA LEU A 126 -0.95 12.11 12.39
C LEU A 126 -1.84 12.71 13.48
N LEU A 127 -3.18 12.73 13.25
CA LEU A 127 -4.20 13.26 14.18
C LEU A 127 -4.12 14.78 14.44
N THR A 128 -3.56 15.57 13.54
CA THR A 128 -3.49 17.05 13.69
C THR A 128 -4.59 17.80 12.95
N GLY A 129 -5.55 17.12 12.36
CA GLY A 129 -6.66 17.75 11.64
C GLY A 129 -7.61 16.74 11.00
N GLU A 130 -8.60 17.24 10.26
CA GLU A 130 -9.66 16.45 9.64
C GLU A 130 -9.16 15.53 8.53
N LEU A 131 -9.71 14.33 8.47
CA LEU A 131 -9.44 13.34 7.45
C LEU A 131 -10.19 13.66 6.13
N GLU A 132 -9.76 13.03 5.04
CA GLU A 132 -10.50 13.06 3.78
C GLU A 132 -11.82 12.27 3.93
N LYS A 133 -12.94 12.96 3.79
CA LYS A 133 -14.29 12.42 4.05
C LYS A 133 -14.62 11.15 3.25
N THR A 134 -14.13 11.05 2.00
CA THR A 134 -14.41 9.90 1.13
C THR A 134 -13.69 8.62 1.53
N ASN A 135 -12.71 8.67 2.44
CA ASN A 135 -11.98 7.50 2.90
C ASN A 135 -11.68 7.51 4.42
N ASP A 136 -12.40 8.32 5.18
CA ASP A 136 -12.22 8.45 6.63
C ASP A 136 -12.43 7.12 7.39
N ALA A 137 -13.41 6.31 6.98
CA ALA A 137 -13.67 5.00 7.56
C ALA A 137 -12.44 4.07 7.49
N TYR A 138 -11.76 4.03 6.33
CA TYR A 138 -10.51 3.32 6.16
C TYR A 138 -9.37 3.95 6.96
N ALA A 139 -9.27 5.28 6.92
CA ALA A 139 -8.22 6.02 7.61
C ALA A 139 -8.31 5.84 9.13
N ILE A 140 -9.51 5.94 9.73
CA ILE A 140 -9.75 5.71 11.16
C ILE A 140 -9.35 4.28 11.54
N ALA A 141 -9.74 3.29 10.76
CA ALA A 141 -9.31 1.91 11.03
C ALA A 141 -7.78 1.80 11.05
N LYS A 142 -7.09 2.40 10.07
CA LYS A 142 -5.62 2.38 10.02
C LYS A 142 -4.97 3.14 11.17
N ILE A 143 -5.51 4.28 11.57
CA ILE A 143 -5.08 5.04 12.75
C ILE A 143 -5.19 4.18 14.02
N ALA A 144 -6.31 3.49 14.21
CA ALA A 144 -6.49 2.58 15.34
C ALA A 144 -5.40 1.50 15.39
N GLY A 145 -5.06 0.88 14.25
CA GLY A 145 -3.99 -0.11 14.19
C GLY A 145 -2.60 0.46 14.50
N ILE A 146 -2.32 1.69 14.05
CA ILE A 146 -1.08 2.39 14.40
C ILE A 146 -1.01 2.64 15.90
N LYS A 147 -2.10 3.16 16.50
CA LYS A 147 -2.17 3.42 17.94
C LYS A 147 -2.11 2.12 18.77
N MET A 148 -2.69 1.03 18.29
CA MET A 148 -2.48 -0.28 18.91
C MET A 148 -1.00 -0.65 18.94
N CYS A 149 -0.29 -0.60 17.81
CA CYS A 149 1.13 -0.92 17.77
C CYS A 149 1.94 -0.03 18.73
N GLU A 150 1.65 1.28 18.76
CA GLU A 150 2.31 2.24 19.64
C GLU A 150 2.10 1.91 21.13
N ASN A 151 0.86 1.67 21.55
CA ASN A 151 0.53 1.37 22.94
C ASN A 151 1.07 0.01 23.38
N TYR A 152 1.08 -1.00 22.48
CA TYR A 152 1.70 -2.30 22.77
C TYR A 152 3.22 -2.19 22.95
N ASN A 153 3.87 -1.32 22.18
CA ASN A 153 5.29 -1.04 22.36
C ASN A 153 5.57 -0.37 23.71
N ILE A 154 4.74 0.60 24.11
CA ILE A 154 4.90 1.32 25.39
C ILE A 154 4.67 0.38 26.57
N GLN A 155 3.54 -0.32 26.59
CA GLN A 155 3.09 -1.10 27.74
C GLN A 155 3.84 -2.44 27.84
N TYR A 156 3.99 -3.16 26.72
CA TYR A 156 4.48 -4.54 26.72
C TYR A 156 5.88 -4.71 26.11
N LYS A 157 6.55 -3.60 25.80
CA LYS A 157 7.92 -3.61 25.23
C LYS A 157 8.03 -4.47 23.98
N THR A 158 6.98 -4.47 23.14
CA THR A 158 7.01 -5.09 21.82
C THR A 158 7.84 -4.26 20.83
N ASN A 159 8.08 -4.79 19.64
CA ASN A 159 8.78 -4.10 18.54
C ASN A 159 7.86 -4.07 17.31
N TYR A 160 6.67 -3.48 17.48
CA TYR A 160 5.68 -3.34 16.44
C TYR A 160 5.93 -2.05 15.67
N LYS A 161 6.09 -2.14 14.37
CA LYS A 161 6.44 -1.03 13.49
C LYS A 161 5.31 -0.77 12.50
N CYS A 162 5.07 0.50 12.22
CA CYS A 162 4.06 0.93 11.26
C CYS A 162 4.73 1.63 10.07
N LEU A 163 4.65 1.04 8.90
CA LEU A 163 5.12 1.68 7.68
C LEU A 163 3.93 2.37 6.99
N MET A 164 4.11 3.64 6.66
CA MET A 164 3.09 4.51 6.08
C MET A 164 3.34 4.68 4.57
N PRO A 165 2.90 3.73 3.72
CA PRO A 165 3.14 3.84 2.29
C PRO A 165 2.29 4.94 1.65
N THR A 166 2.87 5.60 0.64
CA THR A 166 2.12 6.36 -0.35
C THR A 166 1.38 5.43 -1.31
N ASN A 167 0.70 5.99 -2.35
CA ASN A 167 0.00 5.17 -3.34
C ASN A 167 0.95 4.13 -3.95
N THR A 168 0.67 2.88 -3.71
CA THR A 168 1.50 1.76 -4.15
C THR A 168 0.94 1.16 -5.44
N PHE A 169 1.81 0.81 -6.38
CA PHE A 169 1.44 0.17 -7.64
C PHE A 169 2.49 -0.87 -8.07
N GLY A 170 2.11 -1.82 -8.91
CA GLY A 170 3.06 -2.82 -9.40
C GLY A 170 2.40 -4.13 -9.84
N PRO A 171 3.19 -5.20 -9.98
CA PRO A 171 2.70 -6.55 -10.28
C PRO A 171 1.65 -7.03 -9.27
N ASN A 172 0.58 -7.64 -9.77
CA ASN A 172 -0.60 -8.10 -9.01
C ASN A 172 -1.48 -6.97 -8.46
N ASP A 173 -1.44 -5.79 -9.09
CA ASP A 173 -2.37 -4.71 -8.78
C ASP A 173 -3.79 -5.01 -9.27
N ASN A 174 -4.76 -4.25 -8.77
CA ASN A 174 -6.15 -4.33 -9.20
C ASN A 174 -6.39 -3.32 -10.34
N TYR A 175 -6.92 -3.82 -11.47
CA TYR A 175 -7.22 -3.01 -12.67
C TYR A 175 -8.72 -2.83 -12.90
N ASP A 176 -9.56 -3.15 -11.92
CA ASP A 176 -11.00 -2.92 -12.01
C ASP A 176 -11.29 -1.42 -12.20
N ALA A 177 -12.19 -1.10 -13.13
CA ALA A 177 -12.44 0.28 -13.55
C ALA A 177 -12.98 1.20 -12.44
N LEU A 178 -13.71 0.65 -11.45
CA LEU A 178 -14.35 1.39 -10.38
C LEU A 178 -13.57 1.29 -9.04
N ASN A 179 -12.92 0.17 -8.82
CA ASN A 179 -12.33 -0.20 -7.53
C ASN A 179 -10.82 -0.04 -7.45
N SER A 180 -10.14 0.22 -8.58
CA SER A 180 -8.69 0.38 -8.60
C SER A 180 -8.22 1.78 -8.20
N HIS A 181 -6.95 1.86 -7.80
CA HIS A 181 -6.28 3.15 -7.63
C HIS A 181 -6.02 3.83 -8.99
N PHE A 182 -5.73 5.14 -8.94
CA PHE A 182 -5.64 5.96 -10.17
C PHE A 182 -4.60 5.46 -11.17
N LEU A 183 -3.44 4.97 -10.73
CA LEU A 183 -2.36 4.58 -11.65
C LEU A 183 -2.68 3.28 -12.42
N PRO A 184 -3.11 2.18 -11.79
CA PRO A 184 -3.57 1.00 -12.52
C PRO A 184 -4.80 1.28 -13.38
N ALA A 185 -5.76 2.11 -12.92
CA ALA A 185 -6.89 2.55 -13.76
C ALA A 185 -6.41 3.28 -15.01
N LEU A 186 -5.41 4.14 -14.88
CA LEU A 186 -4.85 4.90 -16.01
C LEU A 186 -4.07 3.98 -16.97
N ILE A 187 -3.30 3.02 -16.46
CA ILE A 187 -2.63 2.00 -17.29
C ILE A 187 -3.67 1.22 -18.12
N LYS A 188 -4.76 0.77 -17.47
CA LYS A 188 -5.83 0.06 -18.17
C LYS A 188 -6.51 0.93 -19.21
N LYS A 189 -6.87 2.18 -18.89
CA LYS A 189 -7.45 3.12 -19.86
C LYS A 189 -6.58 3.32 -21.10
N VAL A 190 -5.26 3.47 -20.92
CA VAL A 190 -4.32 3.65 -22.04
C VAL A 190 -4.16 2.34 -22.83
N HIS A 191 -4.20 1.19 -22.17
CA HIS A 191 -4.21 -0.12 -22.83
C HIS A 191 -5.47 -0.29 -23.70
N ASP A 192 -6.66 -0.05 -23.14
CA ASP A 192 -7.94 -0.15 -23.87
C ASP A 192 -7.99 0.84 -25.06
N LEU A 193 -7.40 2.03 -24.89
CA LEU A 193 -7.27 3.01 -25.96
C LEU A 193 -6.37 2.50 -27.10
N ARG A 194 -5.28 1.80 -26.76
CA ARG A 194 -4.40 1.12 -27.74
C ARG A 194 -5.15 0.05 -28.52
N LEU A 195 -5.88 -0.83 -27.84
CA LEU A 195 -6.63 -1.92 -28.47
C LEU A 195 -7.74 -1.42 -29.40
N ASN A 196 -8.50 -0.42 -28.95
CA ASN A 196 -9.63 0.13 -29.71
C ASN A 196 -9.22 1.24 -30.70
N ASN A 197 -7.93 1.48 -30.90
CA ASN A 197 -7.38 2.48 -31.81
C ASN A 197 -7.94 3.91 -31.60
N LYS A 198 -8.34 4.26 -30.36
CA LYS A 198 -8.91 5.56 -30.02
C LYS A 198 -7.81 6.62 -30.00
N LYS A 199 -8.17 7.87 -30.32
CA LYS A 199 -7.25 9.01 -30.39
C LYS A 199 -7.35 9.97 -29.19
N GLU A 200 -8.24 9.68 -28.23
CA GLU A 200 -8.51 10.57 -27.10
C GLU A 200 -8.48 9.80 -25.77
N LEU A 201 -7.75 10.35 -24.78
CA LEU A 201 -7.71 9.87 -23.40
C LEU A 201 -8.47 10.84 -22.51
N ILE A 202 -9.53 10.38 -21.84
CA ILE A 202 -10.32 11.20 -20.93
C ILE A 202 -9.81 11.01 -19.50
N LEU A 203 -9.34 12.09 -18.87
CA LEU A 203 -8.96 12.14 -17.46
C LEU A 203 -10.10 12.75 -16.63
N TRP A 204 -10.30 12.24 -15.44
CA TRP A 204 -11.24 12.81 -14.48
C TRP A 204 -10.68 14.10 -13.87
N GLY A 205 -11.53 15.10 -13.68
CA GLY A 205 -11.17 16.42 -13.20
C GLY A 205 -10.27 17.16 -14.20
N ASN A 206 -9.49 18.12 -13.74
CA ASN A 206 -8.62 18.96 -14.56
C ASN A 206 -7.20 18.38 -14.79
N GLY A 207 -6.89 17.22 -14.19
CA GLY A 207 -5.60 16.56 -14.32
C GLY A 207 -4.43 17.22 -13.57
N LEU A 208 -4.66 18.28 -12.79
CA LEU A 208 -3.61 19.06 -12.10
C LEU A 208 -3.27 18.48 -10.70
N ALA A 209 -4.16 17.70 -10.10
CA ALA A 209 -3.92 17.10 -8.80
C ALA A 209 -2.62 16.28 -8.81
N LYS A 210 -1.73 16.55 -7.84
CA LYS A 210 -0.42 15.88 -7.72
C LYS A 210 -0.49 14.70 -6.77
N ARG A 211 0.10 13.59 -7.18
CA ARG A 211 0.18 12.35 -6.40
C ARG A 211 1.59 11.81 -6.39
N GLU A 212 1.98 11.34 -5.24
CA GLU A 212 3.15 10.48 -5.10
C GLU A 212 2.75 9.03 -5.30
N VAL A 213 3.62 8.25 -5.94
CA VAL A 213 3.50 6.79 -6.06
C VAL A 213 4.80 6.10 -5.66
N ILE A 214 4.68 4.86 -5.19
CA ILE A 214 5.82 3.98 -4.93
C ILE A 214 5.64 2.63 -5.62
N TYR A 215 6.71 2.13 -6.22
CA TYR A 215 6.72 0.79 -6.80
C TYR A 215 6.68 -0.27 -5.69
N VAL A 216 5.82 -1.27 -5.84
CA VAL A 216 5.55 -2.27 -4.79
C VAL A 216 6.78 -3.04 -4.35
N ASP A 217 7.74 -3.33 -5.25
CA ASP A 217 8.96 -4.03 -4.85
C ASP A 217 9.93 -3.14 -4.04
N ASP A 218 9.85 -1.80 -4.17
CA ASP A 218 10.55 -0.87 -3.28
C ASP A 218 9.88 -0.82 -1.90
N LEU A 219 8.54 -0.83 -1.85
CA LEU A 219 7.83 -0.96 -0.56
C LEU A 219 8.15 -2.29 0.12
N ALA A 220 8.20 -3.40 -0.62
CA ALA A 220 8.61 -4.68 -0.08
C ALA A 220 10.07 -4.67 0.42
N ASP A 221 10.96 -3.96 -0.28
CA ASP A 221 12.34 -3.73 0.19
C ASP A 221 12.37 -2.94 1.50
N ALA A 222 11.55 -1.88 1.62
CA ALA A 222 11.40 -1.14 2.87
C ALA A 222 10.91 -2.04 4.01
N CYS A 223 9.89 -2.86 3.78
CA CYS A 223 9.37 -3.81 4.76
C CYS A 223 10.47 -4.71 5.31
N ILE A 224 11.29 -5.29 4.45
CA ILE A 224 12.38 -6.19 4.86
C ILE A 224 13.55 -5.43 5.49
N PHE A 225 13.84 -4.21 5.01
CA PHE A 225 14.84 -3.36 5.62
C PHE A 225 14.47 -3.01 7.06
N PHE A 226 13.24 -2.49 7.28
CA PHE A 226 12.77 -2.11 8.60
C PHE A 226 12.40 -3.30 9.50
N MET A 227 12.19 -4.50 8.95
CA MET A 227 12.11 -5.73 9.74
C MET A 227 13.37 -5.93 10.60
N LYS A 228 14.54 -5.62 10.06
CA LYS A 228 15.85 -5.80 10.73
C LYS A 228 16.35 -4.54 11.44
N LYS A 229 15.95 -3.37 10.99
CA LYS A 229 16.48 -2.10 11.49
C LYS A 229 15.76 -1.69 12.77
N LYS A 230 16.50 -1.37 13.82
CA LYS A 230 15.98 -0.67 14.99
C LYS A 230 15.76 0.81 14.61
N PHE A 231 14.63 1.40 15.01
CA PHE A 231 14.41 2.83 14.93
C PHE A 231 13.57 3.31 16.11
N PHE A 232 13.70 4.60 16.45
CA PHE A 232 12.91 5.22 17.51
C PHE A 232 11.53 5.58 16.99
N GLY A 233 10.51 5.45 17.86
CA GLY A 233 9.12 5.63 17.49
C GLY A 233 8.51 4.38 16.87
N THR A 234 7.26 4.51 16.41
CA THR A 234 6.47 3.40 15.85
C THR A 234 6.23 3.56 14.37
N THR A 235 6.13 4.80 13.86
CA THR A 235 5.71 5.12 12.48
C THR A 235 6.86 5.65 11.63
N ILE A 236 6.84 5.31 10.35
CA ILE A 236 7.80 5.80 9.35
C ILE A 236 7.15 5.89 7.97
N ASN A 237 7.30 7.03 7.31
CA ASN A 237 6.79 7.26 5.97
C ASN A 237 7.63 6.53 4.91
N ILE A 238 6.94 5.83 4.00
CA ILE A 238 7.57 5.10 2.89
C ILE A 238 7.00 5.60 1.57
N GLY A 239 7.81 6.31 0.82
CA GLY A 239 7.43 6.92 -0.44
C GLY A 239 8.61 7.09 -1.38
N SER A 240 8.35 7.71 -2.53
CA SER A 240 9.39 8.11 -3.48
C SER A 240 9.95 9.51 -3.19
N GLY A 241 9.25 10.30 -2.38
CA GLY A 241 9.55 11.71 -2.12
C GLY A 241 9.31 12.62 -3.34
N LYS A 242 8.67 12.11 -4.41
CA LYS A 242 8.41 12.82 -5.66
C LYS A 242 6.96 12.66 -6.05
N ASP A 243 6.33 13.76 -6.41
CA ASP A 243 4.96 13.78 -6.91
C ASP A 243 4.89 14.33 -8.34
N PHE A 244 3.91 13.84 -9.08
CA PHE A 244 3.58 14.31 -10.43
C PHE A 244 2.08 14.55 -10.52
N SER A 245 1.66 15.41 -11.43
CA SER A 245 0.24 15.61 -11.74
C SER A 245 -0.34 14.38 -12.46
N ILE A 246 -1.65 14.19 -12.36
CA ILE A 246 -2.34 13.11 -13.09
C ILE A 246 -2.08 13.22 -14.61
N LYS A 247 -2.02 14.46 -15.14
CA LYS A 247 -1.65 14.73 -16.53
C LYS A 247 -0.23 14.25 -16.88
N GLU A 248 0.75 14.47 -15.99
CA GLU A 248 2.14 14.01 -16.21
C GLU A 248 2.23 12.48 -16.17
N TYR A 249 1.51 11.81 -15.24
CA TYR A 249 1.40 10.35 -15.25
C TYR A 249 0.78 9.84 -16.55
N ALA A 250 -0.30 10.47 -17.03
CA ALA A 250 -0.93 10.10 -18.29
C ALA A 250 0.05 10.19 -19.47
N LYS A 251 0.80 11.29 -19.58
CA LYS A 251 1.83 11.46 -20.63
C LYS A 251 2.90 10.36 -20.55
N LYS A 252 3.42 10.06 -19.35
CA LYS A 252 4.42 9.00 -19.17
C LYS A 252 3.89 7.63 -19.58
N ILE A 253 2.68 7.28 -19.18
CA ILE A 253 2.05 6.00 -19.51
C ILE A 253 1.77 5.90 -21.02
N LEU A 254 1.27 6.98 -21.64
CA LEU A 254 1.08 7.06 -23.10
C LEU A 254 2.40 6.82 -23.84
N ASN A 255 3.47 7.47 -23.44
CA ASN A 255 4.79 7.32 -24.06
C ASN A 255 5.36 5.89 -23.90
N ILE A 256 4.99 5.19 -22.84
CA ILE A 256 5.44 3.81 -22.60
C ILE A 256 4.61 2.79 -23.39
N ILE A 257 3.28 2.95 -23.43
CA ILE A 257 2.34 1.98 -24.00
C ILE A 257 2.08 2.26 -25.50
N ILE A 258 2.06 3.54 -25.92
CA ILE A 258 1.72 3.96 -27.27
C ILE A 258 2.73 5.01 -27.78
N PRO A 259 4.04 4.71 -27.88
CA PRO A 259 5.10 5.70 -28.07
C PRO A 259 5.02 6.48 -29.40
N LYS A 260 4.35 5.93 -30.42
CA LYS A 260 4.35 6.51 -31.78
C LYS A 260 3.06 7.23 -32.17
N LYS A 261 2.06 7.32 -31.30
CA LYS A 261 0.76 7.94 -31.61
C LYS A 261 0.55 9.24 -30.85
N LYS A 262 0.07 10.26 -31.53
CA LYS A 262 -0.42 11.48 -30.88
C LYS A 262 -1.82 11.22 -30.31
N ILE A 263 -1.92 11.18 -28.98
CA ILE A 263 -3.18 11.01 -28.25
C ILE A 263 -3.56 12.33 -27.61
N LYS A 264 -4.77 12.81 -27.87
CA LYS A 264 -5.32 14.04 -27.27
C LYS A 264 -5.81 13.72 -25.84
N ILE A 265 -5.36 14.49 -24.88
CA ILE A 265 -5.87 14.38 -23.50
C ILE A 265 -7.04 15.34 -23.34
N LYS A 266 -8.20 14.81 -22.97
CA LYS A 266 -9.40 15.57 -22.60
C LYS A 266 -9.67 15.44 -21.10
N TYR A 267 -10.46 16.34 -20.55
CA TYR A 267 -10.76 16.42 -19.13
C TYR A 267 -12.26 16.35 -18.90
N ASP A 268 -12.67 15.45 -18.02
CA ASP A 268 -14.06 15.34 -17.55
C ASP A 268 -14.20 16.11 -16.23
N LEU A 269 -14.59 17.38 -16.34
CA LEU A 269 -14.73 18.29 -15.21
C LEU A 269 -15.95 17.97 -14.31
N SER A 270 -16.86 17.08 -14.74
CA SER A 270 -17.96 16.59 -13.90
C SER A 270 -17.47 15.68 -12.76
N LYS A 271 -16.23 15.18 -12.86
CA LYS A 271 -15.60 14.31 -11.86
C LYS A 271 -14.72 15.10 -10.90
N PRO A 272 -14.63 14.69 -9.62
CA PRO A 272 -13.85 15.40 -8.62
C PRO A 272 -12.35 15.38 -8.91
N ASN A 273 -11.65 16.49 -8.62
CA ASN A 273 -10.19 16.59 -8.69
C ASN A 273 -9.49 15.80 -7.56
N GLY A 274 -10.18 15.54 -6.44
CA GLY A 274 -9.59 15.02 -5.21
C GLY A 274 -8.65 16.03 -4.51
N THR A 275 -7.89 15.57 -3.53
CA THR A 275 -6.91 16.40 -2.79
C THR A 275 -5.89 17.01 -3.75
N PRO A 276 -5.59 18.33 -3.67
CA PRO A 276 -4.72 19.00 -4.64
C PRO A 276 -3.30 18.41 -4.72
N ARG A 277 -2.70 18.09 -3.57
CA ARG A 277 -1.35 17.51 -3.49
C ARG A 277 -1.23 16.50 -2.35
N LYS A 278 -0.48 15.41 -2.58
CA LYS A 278 -0.18 14.42 -1.56
C LYS A 278 1.19 13.79 -1.81
N VAL A 279 2.18 14.23 -1.02
CA VAL A 279 3.56 13.71 -1.03
C VAL A 279 4.07 13.56 0.39
N LEU A 280 4.73 12.45 0.69
CA LEU A 280 5.27 12.15 2.03
C LEU A 280 6.67 12.77 2.22
N ASP A 281 6.96 13.25 3.42
CA ASP A 281 8.33 13.49 3.84
C ASP A 281 8.97 12.13 4.18
N ILE A 282 9.98 11.75 3.41
CA ILE A 282 10.71 10.49 3.58
C ILE A 282 12.09 10.69 4.25
N LYS A 283 12.36 11.86 4.81
CA LYS A 283 13.65 12.17 5.44
C LYS A 283 13.99 11.19 6.56
N LEU A 284 12.98 10.78 7.34
CA LEU A 284 13.18 9.81 8.42
C LEU A 284 13.63 8.45 7.88
N ALA A 285 12.99 7.92 6.84
CA ALA A 285 13.41 6.69 6.19
C ALA A 285 14.84 6.80 5.63
N ASN A 286 15.16 7.93 5.00
CA ASN A 286 16.50 8.22 4.47
C ASN A 286 17.56 8.28 5.59
N LYS A 287 17.25 8.89 6.73
CA LYS A 287 18.13 8.96 7.92
C LYS A 287 18.48 7.55 8.45
N TYR A 288 17.51 6.61 8.39
CA TYR A 288 17.78 5.22 8.75
C TYR A 288 18.51 4.43 7.67
N GLY A 289 18.75 5.01 6.48
CA GLY A 289 19.52 4.42 5.38
C GLY A 289 18.67 3.73 4.31
N TRP A 290 17.34 3.89 4.31
CA TRP A 290 16.49 3.34 3.27
C TRP A 290 16.07 4.43 2.26
N ARG A 291 16.13 4.10 0.97
CA ARG A 291 15.65 4.92 -0.15
C ARG A 291 15.02 4.04 -1.23
N PRO A 292 13.98 4.53 -1.95
CA PRO A 292 13.45 3.84 -3.12
C PRO A 292 14.51 3.79 -4.23
N LYS A 293 14.54 2.69 -4.98
CA LYS A 293 15.59 2.44 -5.98
C LYS A 293 15.06 2.41 -7.41
N THR A 294 13.76 2.17 -7.60
CA THR A 294 13.18 1.94 -8.92
C THR A 294 12.74 3.25 -9.56
N LYS A 295 13.28 3.58 -10.74
CA LYS A 295 12.82 4.73 -11.52
C LYS A 295 11.36 4.51 -11.96
N LEU A 296 10.54 5.57 -11.97
CA LEU A 296 9.10 5.51 -12.27
C LEU A 296 8.80 4.83 -13.61
N ASP A 297 9.52 5.20 -14.67
CA ASP A 297 9.27 4.66 -16.01
C ASP A 297 9.59 3.15 -16.09
N VAL A 298 10.63 2.69 -15.37
CA VAL A 298 10.95 1.27 -15.23
C VAL A 298 9.86 0.53 -14.47
N ALA A 299 9.35 1.13 -13.39
CA ALA A 299 8.25 0.57 -12.60
C ALA A 299 6.97 0.44 -13.43
N ILE A 300 6.60 1.47 -14.21
CA ILE A 300 5.42 1.43 -15.10
C ILE A 300 5.57 0.34 -16.15
N LYS A 301 6.74 0.22 -16.80
CA LYS A 301 7.02 -0.85 -17.80
C LYS A 301 6.85 -2.25 -17.20
N LYS A 302 7.42 -2.50 -16.01
CA LYS A 302 7.29 -3.80 -15.32
C LYS A 302 5.83 -4.08 -14.92
N THR A 303 5.12 -3.07 -14.44
CA THR A 303 3.71 -3.18 -14.07
C THR A 303 2.85 -3.51 -15.28
N TYR A 304 3.07 -2.82 -16.40
CA TYR A 304 2.33 -3.06 -17.64
C TYR A 304 2.65 -4.45 -18.24
N LYS A 305 3.91 -4.89 -18.20
CA LYS A 305 4.27 -6.26 -18.60
C LYS A 305 3.49 -7.30 -17.81
N ASN A 306 3.46 -7.17 -16.47
CA ASN A 306 2.69 -8.07 -15.62
C ASN A 306 1.17 -8.00 -15.88
N PHE A 307 0.64 -6.81 -16.18
CA PHE A 307 -0.76 -6.66 -16.59
C PHE A 307 -1.08 -7.48 -17.84
N LEU A 308 -0.22 -7.45 -18.87
CA LEU A 308 -0.41 -8.21 -20.10
C LEU A 308 -0.36 -9.73 -19.83
N GLU A 309 0.62 -10.18 -19.06
CA GLU A 309 0.79 -11.60 -18.70
C GLU A 309 -0.42 -12.15 -17.94
N ASN A 310 -0.94 -11.40 -16.94
CA ASN A 310 -2.06 -11.85 -16.11
C ASN A 310 -3.41 -11.85 -16.85
N ASN A 311 -3.57 -11.05 -17.89
CA ASN A 311 -4.80 -11.00 -18.69
C ASN A 311 -4.72 -11.84 -19.98
N LYS A 312 -3.65 -12.64 -20.15
CA LYS A 312 -3.41 -13.47 -21.36
C LYS A 312 -3.49 -12.65 -22.67
N ILE A 313 -3.11 -11.39 -22.63
CA ILE A 313 -3.05 -10.49 -23.76
C ILE A 313 -1.57 -10.47 -24.20
N VAL A 314 -1.21 -11.46 -24.99
CA VAL A 314 0.11 -11.58 -25.63
C VAL A 314 -0.01 -11.14 -27.07
#